data_2c41bbff00ebe5b6d3b181da6bf01c3f
#
_entry.id   2c41bbff00ebe5b6d3b181da6bf01c3f
#
_cell.length_a   1.000
_cell.length_b   1.000
_cell.length_c   1.000
_cell.angle_alpha   90.00
_cell.angle_beta   90.00
_cell.angle_gamma   90.00
#
_symmetry.space_group_name_H-M   'P 1'
#
loop_
_entity.id
_entity.type
_entity.pdbx_description
1 polymer ?
#
loop_
_entity_poly.entity_id
_entity_poly.type
_entity_poly.pdbx_seq_one_letter_code
_entity_poly.pdbx_strand_id
1 'polypeptide(L)'
;MSLRKTLTIAGSDASGGAGLEADLKAFEAHGTYGLAAVTVIATMDPDNNWSHGVYTLPTDVLQAQLKTTFSTGVDALKTGMLSTEEVIQVSGEAIKASGVENVVIDPVMVCKGEDEVLNPGNVDAMIQYLLPLAKVTTPNLFEAGQLAGVKTPKSIEEMQVAAEKIHALGAKNVVIKGGRGIDHEQAFDLFYDGSTHYLLETAKVDTNYNHGAGCTFAASVTANLAKGLAVTEAVLEAKEFVAAGIQHGWKLNQFVGPVLHAAKNIYGAPTVTMKELAPVSSN
;
A
#
# COMPACT_ATOMS: atom_id res chain seq x y z
N MET A 1 18.76 8.82 20.22
CA MET A 1 18.42 8.23 18.90
C MET A 1 17.78 9.32 18.06
N SER A 2 18.19 9.50 16.81
CA SER A 2 17.49 10.39 15.89
C SER A 2 16.17 9.76 15.47
N LEU A 3 15.09 10.55 15.42
CA LEU A 3 13.79 10.11 14.96
C LEU A 3 13.88 9.73 13.47
N ARG A 4 13.36 8.55 13.09
CA ARG A 4 13.32 8.10 11.70
C ARG A 4 12.27 8.86 10.92
N LYS A 5 12.59 9.22 9.69
CA LYS A 5 11.73 10.02 8.80
C LYS A 5 11.17 9.15 7.68
N THR A 6 9.86 9.17 7.56
CA THR A 6 9.11 8.44 6.53
C THR A 6 8.40 9.43 5.62
N LEU A 7 8.38 9.17 4.32
CA LEU A 7 7.69 10.01 3.34
C LEU A 7 6.56 9.23 2.68
N THR A 8 5.39 9.84 2.56
CA THR A 8 4.35 9.40 1.64
C THR A 8 4.24 10.35 0.44
N ILE A 9 4.20 9.78 -0.77
CA ILE A 9 3.91 10.47 -2.03
C ILE A 9 2.55 9.91 -2.48
N ALA A 10 1.47 10.61 -2.14
CA ALA A 10 0.12 10.05 -2.27
C ALA A 10 -0.96 11.12 -2.37
N GLY A 11 -2.18 10.69 -2.67
CA GLY A 11 -3.36 11.52 -2.60
C GLY A 11 -3.83 11.75 -1.17
N SER A 12 -4.44 12.91 -0.94
CA SER A 12 -5.16 13.25 0.29
C SER A 12 -6.60 12.74 0.20
N ASP A 13 -7.05 12.03 1.22
CA ASP A 13 -8.44 11.61 1.40
C ASP A 13 -9.12 12.54 2.41
N ALA A 14 -10.01 13.42 1.94
CA ALA A 14 -10.70 14.39 2.79
C ALA A 14 -11.51 13.77 3.94
N SER A 15 -11.87 12.46 3.86
CA SER A 15 -12.50 11.73 4.98
C SER A 15 -11.51 11.33 6.07
N GLY A 16 -10.22 11.38 5.78
CA GLY A 16 -9.14 11.05 6.72
C GLY A 16 -8.93 9.56 6.95
N GLY A 17 -9.61 8.68 6.23
CA GLY A 17 -9.57 7.23 6.44
C GLY A 17 -8.53 6.49 5.62
N ALA A 18 -8.15 7.04 4.47
CA ALA A 18 -7.18 6.47 3.54
C ALA A 18 -6.15 7.53 3.10
N GLY A 19 -5.43 7.28 2.01
CA GLY A 19 -4.47 8.21 1.44
C GLY A 19 -3.37 8.62 2.42
N LEU A 20 -2.84 9.82 2.22
CA LEU A 20 -1.76 10.34 3.06
C LEU A 20 -2.18 10.52 4.53
N GLU A 21 -3.45 10.73 4.83
CA GLU A 21 -3.95 10.85 6.20
C GLU A 21 -3.85 9.53 6.96
N ALA A 22 -4.15 8.40 6.30
CA ALA A 22 -3.92 7.08 6.86
C ALA A 22 -2.43 6.78 7.02
N ASP A 23 -1.62 7.18 6.03
CA ASP A 23 -0.17 6.98 6.04
C ASP A 23 0.47 7.72 7.22
N LEU A 24 0.16 9.01 7.40
CA LEU A 24 0.70 9.81 8.50
C LEU A 24 0.30 9.29 9.88
N LYS A 25 -0.97 8.83 10.04
CA LYS A 25 -1.43 8.17 11.26
C LYS A 25 -0.67 6.88 11.55
N ALA A 26 -0.42 6.06 10.51
CA ALA A 26 0.35 4.84 10.66
C ALA A 26 1.83 5.14 11.00
N PHE A 27 2.45 6.12 10.36
CA PHE A 27 3.81 6.57 10.66
C PHE A 27 3.96 7.00 12.11
N GLU A 28 3.05 7.85 12.58
CA GLU A 28 3.03 8.32 13.98
C GLU A 28 2.81 7.16 14.96
N ALA A 29 1.88 6.24 14.66
CA ALA A 29 1.63 5.06 15.51
C ALA A 29 2.85 4.13 15.61
N HIS A 30 3.71 4.09 14.59
CA HIS A 30 4.98 3.37 14.59
C HIS A 30 6.16 4.16 15.17
N GLY A 31 5.95 5.41 15.60
CA GLY A 31 6.98 6.28 16.17
C GLY A 31 7.98 6.82 15.16
N THR A 32 7.57 7.00 13.90
CA THR A 32 8.37 7.68 12.86
C THR A 32 7.82 9.07 12.58
N TYR A 33 8.66 9.98 12.09
CA TYR A 33 8.23 11.31 11.67
C TYR A 33 7.75 11.28 10.22
N GLY A 34 6.44 11.51 10.03
CA GLY A 34 5.81 11.48 8.72
C GLY A 34 6.00 12.78 7.94
N LEU A 35 6.47 12.65 6.71
CA LEU A 35 6.52 13.69 5.68
C LEU A 35 5.51 13.34 4.58
N ALA A 36 4.97 14.33 3.89
CA ALA A 36 4.01 14.12 2.80
C ALA A 36 4.31 14.97 1.58
N ALA A 37 4.16 14.37 0.40
CA ALA A 37 4.04 15.06 -0.88
C ALA A 37 2.68 14.70 -1.50
N VAL A 38 1.81 15.68 -1.63
CA VAL A 38 0.42 15.51 -2.08
C VAL A 38 0.38 15.47 -3.60
N THR A 39 -0.22 14.44 -4.17
CA THR A 39 -0.36 14.25 -5.61
C THR A 39 -1.75 14.63 -6.12
N VAL A 40 -2.78 14.25 -5.37
CA VAL A 40 -4.18 14.55 -5.67
C VAL A 40 -4.94 14.86 -4.38
N ILE A 41 -6.07 15.53 -4.50
CA ILE A 41 -7.05 15.66 -3.42
C ILE A 41 -8.28 14.86 -3.82
N ALA A 42 -8.64 13.86 -3.02
CA ALA A 42 -9.88 13.11 -3.16
C ALA A 42 -10.93 13.67 -2.20
N THR A 43 -12.09 14.01 -2.73
CA THR A 43 -13.26 14.45 -1.97
C THR A 43 -14.40 13.48 -2.17
N MET A 44 -15.35 13.45 -1.24
CA MET A 44 -16.56 12.64 -1.36
C MET A 44 -17.78 13.55 -1.16
N ASP A 45 -18.74 13.43 -2.06
CA ASP A 45 -19.96 14.22 -2.04
C ASP A 45 -21.01 13.53 -1.15
N PRO A 46 -21.33 14.10 0.05
CA PRO A 46 -22.30 13.53 0.95
C PRO A 46 -23.75 13.57 0.40
N ASP A 47 -24.02 14.47 -0.53
CA ASP A 47 -25.34 14.65 -1.13
C ASP A 47 -25.55 13.77 -2.37
N ASN A 48 -24.45 13.14 -2.87
CA ASN A 48 -24.46 12.26 -4.04
C ASN A 48 -23.85 10.90 -3.72
N ASN A 49 -24.40 10.18 -2.74
CA ASN A 49 -24.01 8.82 -2.37
C ASN A 49 -22.50 8.62 -2.17
N TRP A 50 -21.80 9.63 -1.64
CA TRP A 50 -20.36 9.56 -1.37
C TRP A 50 -19.51 9.38 -2.65
N SER A 51 -20.01 9.90 -3.79
CA SER A 51 -19.28 9.85 -5.06
C SER A 51 -17.94 10.58 -4.95
N HIS A 52 -16.92 10.01 -5.59
CA HIS A 52 -15.55 10.52 -5.49
C HIS A 52 -15.29 11.64 -6.51
N GLY A 53 -14.74 12.76 -6.02
CA GLY A 53 -14.10 13.79 -6.83
C GLY A 53 -12.57 13.66 -6.69
N VAL A 54 -11.84 13.68 -7.80
CA VAL A 54 -10.38 13.57 -7.82
C VAL A 54 -9.77 14.79 -8.48
N TYR A 55 -8.96 15.54 -7.74
CA TYR A 55 -8.34 16.79 -8.18
C TYR A 55 -6.82 16.65 -8.17
N THR A 56 -6.23 16.43 -9.34
CA THR A 56 -4.79 16.31 -9.50
C THR A 56 -4.11 17.65 -9.27
N LEU A 57 -3.04 17.66 -8.47
CA LEU A 57 -2.21 18.86 -8.29
C LEU A 57 -1.28 19.04 -9.49
N PRO A 58 -0.93 20.30 -9.85
CA PRO A 58 0.09 20.57 -10.86
C PRO A 58 1.43 19.90 -10.54
N THR A 59 2.10 19.37 -11.56
CA THR A 59 3.36 18.63 -11.39
C THR A 59 4.50 19.49 -10.84
N ASP A 60 4.53 20.79 -11.14
CA ASP A 60 5.49 21.76 -10.57
C ASP A 60 5.30 21.90 -9.05
N VAL A 61 4.05 21.87 -8.56
CA VAL A 61 3.76 21.86 -7.12
C VAL A 61 4.24 20.55 -6.48
N LEU A 62 4.04 19.40 -7.13
CA LEU A 62 4.57 18.13 -6.66
C LEU A 62 6.10 18.14 -6.61
N GLN A 63 6.76 18.62 -7.66
CA GLN A 63 8.23 18.74 -7.70
C GLN A 63 8.77 19.62 -6.56
N ALA A 64 8.11 20.75 -6.26
CA ALA A 64 8.48 21.61 -5.15
C ALA A 64 8.35 20.91 -3.79
N GLN A 65 7.29 20.11 -3.57
CA GLN A 65 7.10 19.30 -2.37
C GLN A 65 8.19 18.22 -2.24
N LEU A 66 8.48 17.49 -3.33
CA LEU A 66 9.52 16.46 -3.36
C LEU A 66 10.90 17.03 -3.06
N LYS A 67 11.23 18.18 -3.64
CA LYS A 67 12.48 18.90 -3.31
C LYS A 67 12.57 19.23 -1.82
N THR A 68 11.49 19.70 -1.22
CA THR A 68 11.44 20.03 0.22
C THR A 68 11.61 18.77 1.05
N THR A 69 10.82 17.73 0.79
CA THR A 69 10.81 16.51 1.62
C THR A 69 12.13 15.75 1.53
N PHE A 70 12.69 15.55 0.34
CA PHE A 70 13.98 14.87 0.19
C PHE A 70 15.16 15.64 0.80
N SER A 71 15.10 16.98 0.86
CA SER A 71 16.14 17.79 1.52
C SER A 71 16.26 17.53 3.01
N THR A 72 15.24 16.94 3.65
CA THR A 72 15.23 16.62 5.08
C THR A 72 15.98 15.34 5.43
N GLY A 73 16.33 14.51 4.45
CA GLY A 73 16.91 13.17 4.63
C GLY A 73 15.86 12.14 5.04
N VAL A 74 15.30 11.42 4.07
CA VAL A 74 14.24 10.41 4.23
C VAL A 74 14.86 9.02 4.44
N ASP A 75 14.44 8.28 5.49
CA ASP A 75 14.93 6.91 5.78
C ASP A 75 14.16 5.83 4.99
N ALA A 76 12.86 6.04 4.74
CA ALA A 76 12.01 5.19 3.91
C ALA A 76 10.84 5.99 3.33
N LEU A 77 10.31 5.53 2.22
CA LEU A 77 9.15 6.17 1.59
C LEU A 77 8.17 5.16 1.02
N LYS A 78 6.93 5.63 0.82
CA LYS A 78 5.94 4.92 0.02
C LYS A 78 5.33 5.82 -1.04
N THR A 79 4.86 5.20 -2.13
CA THR A 79 3.89 5.82 -3.02
C THR A 79 2.49 5.31 -2.68
N GLY A 80 1.47 6.13 -2.94
CA GLY A 80 0.07 5.74 -2.92
C GLY A 80 -0.59 6.10 -4.25
N MET A 81 -1.76 6.75 -4.21
CA MET A 81 -2.46 7.16 -5.42
C MET A 81 -1.67 8.20 -6.22
N LEU A 82 -1.34 7.86 -7.47
CA LEU A 82 -0.69 8.70 -8.46
C LEU A 82 -1.60 8.75 -9.70
N SER A 83 -2.22 9.90 -9.94
CA SER A 83 -3.39 10.02 -10.83
C SER A 83 -3.08 9.97 -12.31
N THR A 84 -1.85 10.30 -12.75
CA THR A 84 -1.46 10.40 -14.15
C THR A 84 -0.08 9.81 -14.41
N GLU A 85 0.19 9.44 -15.66
CA GLU A 85 1.51 8.97 -16.11
C GLU A 85 2.61 9.98 -15.78
N GLU A 86 2.35 11.28 -15.97
CA GLU A 86 3.31 12.34 -15.65
C GLU A 86 3.63 12.40 -14.16
N VAL A 87 2.64 12.30 -13.29
CA VAL A 87 2.83 12.25 -11.81
C VAL A 87 3.62 11.02 -11.42
N ILE A 88 3.37 9.86 -12.04
CA ILE A 88 4.12 8.62 -11.82
C ILE A 88 5.58 8.78 -12.24
N GLN A 89 5.83 9.33 -13.44
CA GLN A 89 7.18 9.56 -13.94
C GLN A 89 7.95 10.52 -13.05
N VAL A 90 7.39 11.70 -12.75
CA VAL A 90 8.01 12.71 -11.88
C VAL A 90 8.34 12.12 -10.49
N SER A 91 7.43 11.35 -9.92
CA SER A 91 7.66 10.68 -8.64
C SER A 91 8.80 9.66 -8.74
N GLY A 92 8.79 8.80 -9.75
CA GLY A 92 9.83 7.78 -9.97
C GLY A 92 11.22 8.38 -10.17
N GLU A 93 11.33 9.43 -11.00
CA GLU A 93 12.59 10.14 -11.23
C GLU A 93 13.12 10.79 -9.95
N ALA A 94 12.25 11.42 -9.15
CA ALA A 94 12.64 12.03 -7.88
C ALA A 94 13.07 10.99 -6.84
N ILE A 95 12.35 9.86 -6.74
CA ILE A 95 12.72 8.73 -5.86
C ILE A 95 14.09 8.19 -6.26
N LYS A 96 14.31 7.92 -7.55
CA LYS A 96 15.60 7.44 -8.06
C LYS A 96 16.74 8.42 -7.76
N ALA A 97 16.52 9.71 -7.97
CA ALA A 97 17.51 10.74 -7.69
C ALA A 97 17.82 10.92 -6.19
N SER A 98 16.87 10.61 -5.29
CA SER A 98 17.03 10.74 -3.85
C SER A 98 17.99 9.69 -3.25
N GLY A 99 18.19 8.56 -3.91
CA GLY A 99 18.99 7.45 -3.41
C GLY A 99 18.39 6.70 -2.22
N VAL A 100 17.13 6.93 -1.85
CA VAL A 100 16.44 6.19 -0.78
C VAL A 100 16.26 4.74 -1.22
N GLU A 101 16.74 3.80 -0.41
CA GLU A 101 16.68 2.36 -0.72
C GLU A 101 15.41 1.67 -0.19
N ASN A 102 14.83 2.20 0.88
CA ASN A 102 13.62 1.65 1.51
C ASN A 102 12.38 2.24 0.83
N VAL A 103 12.06 1.75 -0.36
CA VAL A 103 10.94 2.22 -1.18
C VAL A 103 9.82 1.19 -1.17
N VAL A 104 8.63 1.59 -0.76
CA VAL A 104 7.40 0.77 -0.82
C VAL A 104 6.49 1.35 -1.90
N ILE A 105 6.11 0.53 -2.87
CA ILE A 105 5.18 0.91 -3.93
C ILE A 105 3.83 0.28 -3.65
N ASP A 106 2.84 1.09 -3.24
CA ASP A 106 1.44 0.69 -3.20
C ASP A 106 0.79 1.13 -4.52
N PRO A 107 0.55 0.19 -5.45
CA PRO A 107 0.21 0.52 -6.83
C PRO A 107 -1.29 0.80 -7.00
N VAL A 108 -1.78 1.84 -6.35
CA VAL A 108 -3.19 2.22 -6.36
C VAL A 108 -3.64 2.61 -7.77
N MET A 109 -4.53 1.81 -8.38
CA MET A 109 -5.02 2.00 -9.75
C MET A 109 -6.48 2.43 -9.84
N VAL A 110 -7.25 2.22 -8.77
CA VAL A 110 -8.70 2.48 -8.73
C VAL A 110 -9.11 3.12 -7.41
N CYS A 111 -10.16 3.94 -7.44
CA CYS A 111 -10.84 4.36 -6.23
C CYS A 111 -11.69 3.19 -5.67
N LYS A 112 -11.90 3.16 -4.35
CA LYS A 112 -12.69 2.11 -3.72
C LYS A 112 -14.11 2.08 -4.31
N GLY A 113 -14.50 0.93 -4.87
CA GLY A 113 -15.85 0.71 -5.43
C GLY A 113 -15.92 0.84 -6.95
N GLU A 114 -14.82 1.09 -7.63
CA GLU A 114 -14.73 1.07 -9.10
C GLU A 114 -13.95 -0.17 -9.56
N ASP A 115 -14.42 -0.77 -10.67
CA ASP A 115 -13.83 -1.99 -11.25
C ASP A 115 -12.97 -1.69 -12.49
N GLU A 116 -12.82 -0.41 -12.85
CA GLU A 116 -12.04 0.01 -14.01
C GLU A 116 -10.79 0.80 -13.58
N VAL A 117 -9.69 0.58 -14.30
CA VAL A 117 -8.45 1.35 -14.11
C VAL A 117 -8.71 2.81 -14.48
N LEU A 118 -8.39 3.75 -13.60
CA LEU A 118 -8.57 5.19 -13.84
C LEU A 118 -7.92 5.65 -15.14
N ASN A 119 -6.76 5.08 -15.47
CA ASN A 119 -6.04 5.32 -16.72
C ASN A 119 -5.16 4.10 -17.06
N PRO A 120 -5.40 3.39 -18.17
CA PRO A 120 -4.58 2.23 -18.57
C PRO A 120 -3.08 2.54 -18.71
N GLY A 121 -2.70 3.73 -19.18
CA GLY A 121 -1.30 4.15 -19.28
C GLY A 121 -0.58 4.23 -17.94
N ASN A 122 -1.29 4.39 -16.84
CA ASN A 122 -0.71 4.41 -15.51
C ASN A 122 -0.07 3.06 -15.13
N VAL A 123 -0.59 1.93 -15.63
CA VAL A 123 -0.03 0.60 -15.37
C VAL A 123 1.37 0.49 -15.97
N ASP A 124 1.51 0.88 -17.25
CA ASP A 124 2.80 0.85 -17.95
C ASP A 124 3.81 1.82 -17.29
N ALA A 125 3.35 3.00 -16.90
CA ALA A 125 4.19 3.97 -16.20
C ALA A 125 4.65 3.45 -14.84
N MET A 126 3.79 2.77 -14.04
CA MET A 126 4.17 2.14 -12.77
C MET A 126 5.21 1.04 -12.98
N ILE A 127 5.04 0.20 -14.02
CA ILE A 127 6.01 -0.84 -14.37
C ILE A 127 7.35 -0.23 -14.76
N GLN A 128 7.34 0.84 -15.54
CA GLN A 128 8.55 1.46 -16.06
C GLN A 128 9.31 2.27 -15.00
N TYR A 129 8.61 3.09 -14.21
CA TYR A 129 9.25 4.10 -13.36
C TYR A 129 9.28 3.75 -11.87
N LEU A 130 8.40 2.87 -11.38
CA LEU A 130 8.25 2.61 -9.94
C LEU A 130 8.67 1.19 -9.54
N LEU A 131 8.22 0.14 -10.23
CA LEU A 131 8.51 -1.23 -9.82
C LEU A 131 10.01 -1.54 -9.72
N PRO A 132 10.91 -1.06 -10.63
CA PRO A 132 12.34 -1.28 -10.50
C PRO A 132 12.98 -0.60 -9.27
N LEU A 133 12.28 0.33 -8.63
CA LEU A 133 12.72 1.01 -7.42
C LEU A 133 12.18 0.32 -6.14
N ALA A 134 11.17 -0.54 -6.28
CA ALA A 134 10.45 -1.11 -5.16
C ALA A 134 11.32 -2.10 -4.37
N LYS A 135 11.58 -1.79 -3.11
CA LYS A 135 12.02 -2.80 -2.14
C LYS A 135 10.88 -3.74 -1.77
N VAL A 136 9.66 -3.20 -1.66
CA VAL A 136 8.42 -3.95 -1.48
C VAL A 136 7.32 -3.30 -2.34
N THR A 137 6.52 -4.11 -3.04
CA THR A 137 5.27 -3.65 -3.64
C THR A 137 4.09 -4.37 -3.02
N THR A 138 2.94 -3.67 -2.88
CA THR A 138 1.80 -4.14 -2.09
C THR A 138 0.46 -4.14 -2.85
N PRO A 139 0.38 -4.77 -4.05
CA PRO A 139 -0.85 -4.79 -4.83
C PRO A 139 -1.98 -5.57 -4.13
N ASN A 140 -3.23 -5.17 -4.38
CA ASN A 140 -4.38 -6.03 -4.18
C ASN A 140 -4.51 -7.04 -5.34
N LEU A 141 -5.50 -7.93 -5.31
CA LEU A 141 -5.68 -8.96 -6.35
C LEU A 141 -5.88 -8.36 -7.76
N PHE A 142 -6.67 -7.30 -7.88
CA PHE A 142 -6.91 -6.63 -9.16
C PHE A 142 -5.62 -5.98 -9.68
N GLU A 143 -4.95 -5.19 -8.85
CA GLU A 143 -3.67 -4.53 -9.17
C GLU A 143 -2.59 -5.56 -9.55
N ALA A 144 -2.54 -6.68 -8.83
CA ALA A 144 -1.60 -7.77 -9.12
C ALA A 144 -1.86 -8.37 -10.53
N GLY A 145 -3.12 -8.58 -10.89
CA GLY A 145 -3.49 -9.03 -12.22
C GLY A 145 -3.05 -8.04 -13.31
N GLN A 146 -3.28 -6.75 -13.10
CA GLN A 146 -2.89 -5.68 -14.05
C GLN A 146 -1.36 -5.62 -14.22
N LEU A 147 -0.61 -5.56 -13.12
CA LEU A 147 0.86 -5.51 -13.16
C LEU A 147 1.48 -6.77 -13.78
N ALA A 148 0.97 -7.94 -13.43
CA ALA A 148 1.48 -9.22 -13.94
C ALA A 148 1.05 -9.52 -15.39
N GLY A 149 0.14 -8.74 -15.98
CA GLY A 149 -0.43 -9.01 -17.31
C GLY A 149 -1.24 -10.32 -17.34
N VAL A 150 -1.96 -10.62 -16.25
CA VAL A 150 -2.82 -11.81 -16.12
C VAL A 150 -4.21 -11.42 -15.63
N LYS A 151 -5.13 -12.37 -15.63
CA LYS A 151 -6.44 -12.16 -15.00
C LYS A 151 -6.25 -11.93 -13.49
N THR A 152 -7.20 -11.24 -12.87
CA THR A 152 -7.24 -11.09 -11.41
C THR A 152 -7.16 -12.47 -10.73
N PRO A 153 -6.14 -12.73 -9.89
CA PRO A 153 -5.97 -14.03 -9.23
C PRO A 153 -7.18 -14.43 -8.40
N LYS A 154 -7.57 -15.70 -8.49
CA LYS A 154 -8.70 -16.30 -7.77
C LYS A 154 -8.30 -17.48 -6.88
N SER A 155 -7.02 -17.83 -6.85
CA SER A 155 -6.45 -18.85 -5.98
C SER A 155 -5.08 -18.42 -5.47
N ILE A 156 -4.58 -19.12 -4.46
CA ILE A 156 -3.23 -18.90 -3.90
C ILE A 156 -2.17 -19.18 -4.97
N GLU A 157 -2.34 -20.23 -5.78
CA GLU A 157 -1.43 -20.58 -6.86
C GLU A 157 -1.38 -19.49 -7.94
N GLU A 158 -2.53 -18.90 -8.29
CA GLU A 158 -2.57 -17.77 -9.23
C GLU A 158 -1.90 -16.52 -8.64
N MET A 159 -2.01 -16.31 -7.31
CA MET A 159 -1.27 -15.23 -6.63
C MET A 159 0.24 -15.48 -6.66
N GLN A 160 0.71 -16.72 -6.47
CA GLN A 160 2.14 -17.07 -6.56
C GLN A 160 2.68 -16.73 -7.96
N VAL A 161 1.97 -17.15 -9.02
CA VAL A 161 2.35 -16.83 -10.40
C VAL A 161 2.38 -15.33 -10.67
N ALA A 162 1.38 -14.59 -10.16
CA ALA A 162 1.36 -13.13 -10.30
C ALA A 162 2.53 -12.46 -9.56
N ALA A 163 2.85 -12.93 -8.34
CA ALA A 163 3.96 -12.40 -7.56
C ALA A 163 5.31 -12.59 -8.24
N GLU A 164 5.57 -13.79 -8.79
CA GLU A 164 6.79 -14.08 -9.56
C GLU A 164 6.93 -13.17 -10.79
N LYS A 165 5.83 -12.94 -11.52
CA LYS A 165 5.82 -12.03 -12.68
C LYS A 165 6.09 -10.58 -12.27
N ILE A 166 5.49 -10.10 -11.18
CA ILE A 166 5.72 -8.74 -10.67
C ILE A 166 7.18 -8.60 -10.20
N HIS A 167 7.72 -9.62 -9.54
CA HIS A 167 9.13 -9.65 -9.17
C HIS A 167 10.05 -9.55 -10.39
N ALA A 168 9.74 -10.27 -11.47
CA ALA A 168 10.49 -10.22 -12.72
C ALA A 168 10.46 -8.83 -13.39
N LEU A 169 9.48 -7.97 -13.06
CA LEU A 169 9.41 -6.58 -13.51
C LEU A 169 10.30 -5.63 -12.67
N GLY A 170 10.96 -6.13 -11.63
CA GLY A 170 11.99 -5.41 -10.88
C GLY A 170 11.69 -5.17 -9.40
N ALA A 171 10.49 -5.43 -8.92
CA ALA A 171 10.18 -5.35 -7.49
C ALA A 171 10.94 -6.42 -6.70
N LYS A 172 11.69 -6.05 -5.67
CA LYS A 172 12.51 -7.01 -4.90
C LYS A 172 11.67 -7.97 -4.06
N ASN A 173 10.56 -7.49 -3.53
CA ASN A 173 9.62 -8.27 -2.72
C ASN A 173 8.18 -7.88 -3.11
N VAL A 174 7.27 -8.84 -3.09
CA VAL A 174 5.87 -8.64 -3.50
C VAL A 174 4.93 -9.12 -2.41
N VAL A 175 4.00 -8.28 -1.96
CA VAL A 175 2.92 -8.68 -1.06
C VAL A 175 1.59 -8.49 -1.79
N ILE A 176 0.93 -9.58 -2.16
CA ILE A 176 -0.41 -9.53 -2.76
C ILE A 176 -1.44 -9.64 -1.65
N LYS A 177 -2.26 -8.59 -1.48
CA LYS A 177 -3.32 -8.53 -0.48
C LYS A 177 -4.52 -9.37 -0.93
N GLY A 178 -4.83 -10.46 -0.22
CA GLY A 178 -5.92 -11.39 -0.57
C GLY A 178 -7.31 -10.79 -0.38
N GLY A 179 -7.48 -9.95 0.63
CA GLY A 179 -8.75 -9.26 0.89
C GLY A 179 -9.93 -10.23 1.07
N ARG A 180 -11.02 -9.96 0.33
CA ARG A 180 -12.24 -10.80 0.28
C ARG A 180 -12.41 -11.47 -1.09
N GLY A 181 -11.46 -11.31 -2.00
CA GLY A 181 -11.59 -11.75 -3.40
C GLY A 181 -11.42 -13.24 -3.61
N ILE A 182 -10.89 -13.96 -2.61
CA ILE A 182 -10.71 -15.41 -2.64
C ILE A 182 -11.42 -16.00 -1.43
N ASP A 183 -12.20 -17.10 -1.66
CA ASP A 183 -12.85 -17.82 -0.56
C ASP A 183 -11.81 -18.65 0.20
N HIS A 184 -11.62 -18.28 1.47
CA HIS A 184 -10.67 -18.92 2.38
C HIS A 184 -11.16 -18.75 3.82
N GLU A 185 -10.87 -19.66 4.70
CA GLU A 185 -11.33 -19.61 6.11
C GLU A 185 -10.73 -18.45 6.90
N GLN A 186 -9.47 -18.09 6.58
CA GLN A 186 -8.73 -17.00 7.22
C GLN A 186 -8.65 -15.78 6.29
N ALA A 187 -8.41 -14.62 6.86
CA ALA A 187 -7.94 -13.45 6.10
C ALA A 187 -6.44 -13.61 5.83
N PHE A 188 -6.05 -13.62 4.57
CA PHE A 188 -4.67 -13.90 4.19
C PHE A 188 -4.10 -12.90 3.18
N ASP A 189 -2.77 -12.83 3.13
CA ASP A 189 -2.00 -12.17 2.09
C ASP A 189 -0.84 -13.09 1.68
N LEU A 190 -0.43 -13.01 0.42
CA LEU A 190 0.72 -13.74 -0.10
C LEU A 190 1.95 -12.82 -0.08
N PHE A 191 3.03 -13.26 0.51
CA PHE A 191 4.32 -12.59 0.46
C PHE A 191 5.33 -13.43 -0.32
N TYR A 192 6.02 -12.81 -1.29
CA TYR A 192 7.10 -13.40 -2.07
C TYR A 192 8.36 -12.56 -1.89
N ASP A 193 9.45 -13.18 -1.40
CA ASP A 193 10.72 -12.51 -1.10
C ASP A 193 11.73 -12.54 -2.27
N GLY A 194 11.29 -13.03 -3.44
CA GLY A 194 12.12 -13.25 -4.61
C GLY A 194 12.64 -14.69 -4.72
N SER A 195 12.42 -15.53 -3.72
CA SER A 195 12.82 -16.95 -3.70
C SER A 195 11.73 -17.86 -3.13
N THR A 196 11.05 -17.43 -2.09
CA THR A 196 10.09 -18.21 -1.30
C THR A 196 8.78 -17.50 -1.17
N HIS A 197 7.69 -18.25 -1.28
CA HIS A 197 6.33 -17.76 -1.04
C HIS A 197 5.92 -18.06 0.39
N TYR A 198 5.29 -17.07 1.03
CA TYR A 198 4.72 -17.20 2.38
C TYR A 198 3.25 -16.80 2.37
N LEU A 199 2.43 -17.52 3.12
CA LEU A 199 1.05 -17.15 3.40
C LEU A 199 0.98 -16.55 4.80
N LEU A 200 0.54 -15.30 4.89
CA LEU A 200 0.28 -14.61 6.16
C LEU A 200 -1.21 -14.71 6.46
N GLU A 201 -1.57 -15.37 7.54
CA GLU A 201 -2.96 -15.65 7.88
C GLU A 201 -3.34 -15.08 9.25
N THR A 202 -4.57 -14.59 9.36
CA THR A 202 -5.18 -14.14 10.61
C THR A 202 -6.68 -14.40 10.57
N ALA A 203 -7.34 -14.36 11.74
CA ALA A 203 -8.79 -14.54 11.82
C ALA A 203 -9.52 -13.50 10.97
N LYS A 204 -10.53 -13.93 10.21
CA LYS A 204 -11.44 -13.04 9.50
C LYS A 204 -12.26 -12.21 10.49
N VAL A 205 -12.41 -10.94 10.18
CA VAL A 205 -13.35 -10.06 10.88
C VAL A 205 -14.48 -9.71 9.92
N ASP A 206 -15.71 -10.02 10.30
CA ASP A 206 -16.88 -9.62 9.52
C ASP A 206 -17.23 -8.17 9.79
N THR A 207 -16.65 -7.27 8.99
CA THR A 207 -16.84 -5.83 9.09
C THR A 207 -16.74 -5.16 7.74
N ASN A 208 -17.45 -4.06 7.56
CA ASN A 208 -17.29 -3.14 6.44
C ASN A 208 -16.40 -1.92 6.79
N TYR A 209 -15.88 -1.87 8.03
CA TYR A 209 -15.04 -0.77 8.51
C TYR A 209 -13.56 -1.07 8.24
N ASN A 210 -13.20 -1.08 6.96
CA ASN A 210 -11.86 -1.40 6.47
C ASN A 210 -11.30 -0.35 5.49
N HIS A 211 -11.91 0.84 5.46
CA HIS A 211 -11.42 1.92 4.61
C HIS A 211 -10.01 2.32 5.04
N GLY A 212 -9.11 2.44 4.05
CA GLY A 212 -7.71 2.76 4.27
C GLY A 212 -6.81 1.59 4.70
N ALA A 213 -7.33 0.35 4.83
CA ALA A 213 -6.52 -0.80 5.23
C ALA A 213 -5.29 -1.02 4.33
N GLY A 214 -5.43 -0.86 3.00
CA GLY A 214 -4.33 -0.99 2.06
C GLY A 214 -3.24 0.06 2.26
N CYS A 215 -3.61 1.33 2.32
CA CYS A 215 -2.69 2.45 2.61
C CYS A 215 -1.99 2.24 3.96
N THR A 216 -2.75 1.86 4.99
CA THR A 216 -2.21 1.58 6.33
C THR A 216 -1.20 0.44 6.31
N PHE A 217 -1.44 -0.63 5.54
CA PHE A 217 -0.49 -1.73 5.38
C PHE A 217 0.83 -1.25 4.77
N ALA A 218 0.77 -0.57 3.63
CA ALA A 218 1.97 -0.06 2.94
C ALA A 218 2.75 0.94 3.84
N ALA A 219 2.04 1.83 4.54
CA ALA A 219 2.66 2.77 5.47
C ALA A 219 3.31 2.07 6.66
N SER A 220 2.68 1.03 7.21
CA SER A 220 3.27 0.22 8.29
C SER A 220 4.54 -0.49 7.84
N VAL A 221 4.57 -1.11 6.64
CA VAL A 221 5.79 -1.68 6.05
C VAL A 221 6.88 -0.60 5.96
N THR A 222 6.54 0.58 5.44
CA THR A 222 7.47 1.71 5.27
C THR A 222 8.08 2.16 6.59
N ALA A 223 7.26 2.35 7.61
CA ALA A 223 7.72 2.77 8.94
C ALA A 223 8.67 1.73 9.57
N ASN A 224 8.37 0.45 9.41
CA ASN A 224 9.19 -0.63 9.95
C ASN A 224 10.53 -0.76 9.21
N LEU A 225 10.56 -0.59 7.89
CA LEU A 225 11.79 -0.51 7.11
C LEU A 225 12.65 0.71 7.52
N ALA A 226 12.02 1.88 7.78
CA ALA A 226 12.74 3.05 8.29
C ALA A 226 13.41 2.80 9.64
N LYS A 227 12.79 1.99 10.51
CA LYS A 227 13.36 1.55 11.79
C LYS A 227 14.46 0.50 11.66
N GLY A 228 14.67 -0.06 10.46
CA GLY A 228 15.73 -1.04 10.18
C GLY A 228 15.31 -2.49 10.34
N LEU A 229 13.99 -2.81 10.39
CA LEU A 229 13.52 -4.20 10.40
C LEU A 229 13.84 -4.85 9.05
N ALA A 230 14.09 -6.16 9.06
CA ALA A 230 14.13 -6.96 7.84
C ALA A 230 12.77 -6.92 7.12
N VAL A 231 12.75 -7.14 5.80
CA VAL A 231 11.50 -7.05 5.01
C VAL A 231 10.44 -8.00 5.53
N THR A 232 10.81 -9.24 5.83
CA THR A 232 9.89 -10.26 6.36
C THR A 232 9.25 -9.83 7.68
N GLU A 233 10.05 -9.27 8.60
CA GLU A 233 9.57 -8.74 9.88
C GLU A 233 8.67 -7.51 9.68
N ALA A 234 9.04 -6.61 8.76
CA ALA A 234 8.25 -5.42 8.45
C ALA A 234 6.88 -5.78 7.85
N VAL A 235 6.82 -6.80 7.01
CA VAL A 235 5.57 -7.30 6.40
C VAL A 235 4.69 -7.99 7.44
N LEU A 236 5.26 -8.82 8.31
CA LEU A 236 4.53 -9.49 9.39
C LEU A 236 3.94 -8.47 10.37
N GLU A 237 4.74 -7.53 10.82
CA GLU A 237 4.34 -6.43 11.71
C GLU A 237 3.22 -5.57 11.10
N ALA A 238 3.29 -5.31 9.78
CA ALA A 238 2.25 -4.58 9.06
C ALA A 238 0.94 -5.39 8.98
N LYS A 239 1.00 -6.70 8.79
CA LYS A 239 -0.20 -7.56 8.82
C LYS A 239 -0.87 -7.52 10.18
N GLU A 240 -0.11 -7.62 11.27
CA GLU A 240 -0.62 -7.50 12.64
C GLU A 240 -1.25 -6.12 12.90
N PHE A 241 -0.57 -5.06 12.46
CA PHE A 241 -1.02 -3.68 12.65
C PHE A 241 -2.36 -3.44 11.96
N VAL A 242 -2.48 -3.84 10.70
CA VAL A 242 -3.72 -3.67 9.92
C VAL A 242 -4.83 -4.58 10.43
N ALA A 243 -4.52 -5.82 10.83
CA ALA A 243 -5.51 -6.73 11.38
C ALA A 243 -6.13 -6.17 12.67
N ALA A 244 -5.32 -5.61 13.56
CA ALA A 244 -5.82 -4.88 14.74
C ALA A 244 -6.69 -3.69 14.33
N GLY A 245 -6.24 -2.90 13.34
CA GLY A 245 -6.98 -1.75 12.82
C GLY A 245 -8.35 -2.11 12.25
N ILE A 246 -8.46 -3.23 11.54
CA ILE A 246 -9.73 -3.74 10.98
C ILE A 246 -10.62 -4.28 12.11
N GLN A 247 -10.06 -5.01 13.07
CA GLN A 247 -10.82 -5.55 14.20
C GLN A 247 -11.49 -4.45 15.01
N HIS A 248 -10.86 -3.30 15.11
CA HIS A 248 -11.35 -2.12 15.84
C HIS A 248 -11.80 -0.99 14.89
N GLY A 249 -12.07 -1.31 13.63
CA GLY A 249 -12.64 -0.37 12.67
C GLY A 249 -13.98 0.20 13.17
N TRP A 250 -14.29 1.42 12.80
CA TRP A 250 -15.43 2.13 13.36
C TRP A 250 -16.22 2.88 12.28
N LYS A 251 -17.46 3.15 12.56
CA LYS A 251 -18.36 3.89 11.65
C LYS A 251 -18.08 5.38 11.71
N LEU A 252 -17.54 5.94 10.62
CA LEU A 252 -17.35 7.38 10.48
C LEU A 252 -18.70 8.06 10.16
N ASN A 253 -19.39 7.55 9.13
CA ASN A 253 -20.73 8.00 8.74
C ASN A 253 -21.53 6.85 8.12
N GLN A 254 -22.63 7.14 7.44
CA GLN A 254 -23.48 6.11 6.83
C GLN A 254 -22.84 5.41 5.61
N PHE A 255 -21.79 5.99 5.02
CA PHE A 255 -21.17 5.50 3.79
C PHE A 255 -19.84 4.79 4.04
N VAL A 256 -19.08 5.20 5.06
CA VAL A 256 -17.71 4.72 5.25
C VAL A 256 -17.36 4.51 6.72
N GLY A 257 -16.55 3.48 6.96
CA GLY A 257 -15.91 3.18 8.24
C GLY A 257 -14.43 2.88 8.03
N PRO A 258 -13.52 3.71 8.56
CA PRO A 258 -12.09 3.48 8.47
C PRO A 258 -11.59 2.46 9.49
N VAL A 259 -10.40 1.95 9.26
CA VAL A 259 -9.63 1.22 10.27
C VAL A 259 -9.23 2.16 11.42
N LEU A 260 -9.03 1.60 12.62
CA LEU A 260 -8.48 2.36 13.76
C LEU A 260 -6.96 2.22 13.77
N HIS A 261 -6.23 3.24 13.30
CA HIS A 261 -4.76 3.21 13.17
C HIS A 261 -4.02 3.01 14.50
N ALA A 262 -4.60 3.47 15.61
CA ALA A 262 -4.02 3.31 16.94
C ALA A 262 -4.32 1.94 17.60
N ALA A 263 -5.11 1.06 16.96
CA ALA A 263 -5.67 -0.13 17.59
C ALA A 263 -4.62 -1.06 18.16
N LYS A 264 -3.54 -1.35 17.42
CA LYS A 264 -2.46 -2.23 17.91
C LYS A 264 -1.83 -1.69 19.19
N ASN A 265 -1.62 -0.39 19.27
CA ASN A 265 -1.00 0.26 20.43
C ASN A 265 -1.92 0.30 21.66
N ILE A 266 -3.24 0.31 21.45
CA ILE A 266 -4.25 0.40 22.52
C ILE A 266 -4.69 -0.99 23.00
N TYR A 267 -4.93 -1.92 22.06
CA TYR A 267 -5.59 -3.21 22.34
C TYR A 267 -4.68 -4.43 22.07
N GLY A 268 -3.48 -4.21 21.52
CA GLY A 268 -2.62 -5.30 21.04
C GLY A 268 -3.01 -5.75 19.61
N ALA A 269 -2.32 -6.78 19.12
CA ALA A 269 -2.55 -7.34 17.80
C ALA A 269 -3.17 -8.74 17.89
N PRO A 270 -4.03 -9.12 16.93
CA PRO A 270 -4.44 -10.51 16.76
C PRO A 270 -3.24 -11.36 16.32
N THR A 271 -3.31 -12.66 16.54
CA THR A 271 -2.28 -13.60 16.08
C THR A 271 -2.25 -13.62 14.56
N VAL A 272 -1.07 -13.44 14.00
CA VAL A 272 -0.77 -13.65 12.59
C VAL A 272 0.19 -14.84 12.48
N THR A 273 -0.12 -15.78 11.61
CA THR A 273 0.79 -16.89 11.28
C THR A 273 1.40 -16.65 9.91
N MET A 274 2.66 -17.05 9.74
CA MET A 274 3.34 -17.05 8.45
C MET A 274 3.79 -18.46 8.13
N LYS A 275 3.33 -18.99 6.99
CA LYS A 275 3.61 -20.35 6.53
C LYS A 275 4.32 -20.28 5.18
N GLU A 276 5.40 -21.02 5.04
CA GLU A 276 6.04 -21.23 3.74
C GLU A 276 5.14 -22.09 2.84
N LEU A 277 5.03 -21.70 1.59
CA LEU A 277 4.28 -22.43 0.57
C LEU A 277 5.25 -23.19 -0.35
N ALA A 278 4.80 -24.35 -0.82
CA ALA A 278 5.52 -25.05 -1.88
C ALA A 278 5.54 -24.20 -3.18
N PRO A 279 6.61 -24.28 -3.98
CA PRO A 279 6.64 -23.65 -5.29
C PRO A 279 5.47 -24.14 -6.18
N VAL A 280 4.98 -23.27 -7.07
CA VAL A 280 3.99 -23.68 -8.07
C VAL A 280 4.60 -24.75 -8.96
N SER A 281 3.93 -25.90 -9.09
CA SER A 281 4.36 -26.97 -10.00
C SER A 281 4.35 -26.43 -11.43
N SER A 282 5.49 -26.45 -12.10
CA SER A 282 5.58 -26.14 -13.53
C SER A 282 4.85 -27.24 -14.29
N ASN A 283 3.61 -26.98 -14.73
CA ASN A 283 2.91 -27.87 -15.67
C ASN A 283 3.24 -27.49 -17.11
#